data_215c25c7daa6ac7dab715d02566d9d66
#
_entry.id   215c25c7daa6ac7dab715d02566d9d66
#
_cell.length_a   1.000
_cell.length_b   1.000
_cell.length_c   1.000
_cell.angle_alpha   90.00
_cell.angle_beta   90.00
_cell.angle_gamma   90.00
#
_symmetry.space_group_name_H-M   'P 1'
#
loop_
_entity.id
_entity.type
_entity.pdbx_description
1 polymer ?
#
loop_
_entity_poly.entity_id
_entity_poly.type
_entity_poly.pdbx_seq_one_letter_code
_entity_poly.pdbx_strand_id
1 'polypeptide(L)'
;MGYADVMLMQNWAHVSDIFEALNQLPTQQRDTDFARVRPWYLEGESRRLRQTAVLAAHPAAELSALMHRGCANVAGRVVTTPSYEGCLGHAPQGLRQLFLRFEAADPTTEADARLEAFRTRLLPSLLTAMASSVGSAQTMLFVPRYFDFVRVRQLLIAEDVPFVAVSEYSTPQQASRARTALQKAEVPLLLYTERAHFFRRHRLAGARHLAVYSPPSYARFYTDLLQQLTRAEAATGGGGGGGGGGGARAAADDGGGADSTCALLFCKLDAYPLQRLVGTERAARMLSGSEPCFLFS
;
A
#
# COMPACT_ATOMS: atom_id res chain seq x y z
N MET A 1 -0.43 -23.62 -3.80
CA MET A 1 -0.46 -22.26 -4.37
C MET A 1 0.65 -21.43 -3.70
N GLY A 2 1.68 -21.04 -4.45
CA GLY A 2 2.77 -20.19 -3.97
C GLY A 2 2.57 -18.73 -4.41
N TYR A 3 3.23 -17.79 -3.73
CA TYR A 3 3.15 -16.35 -4.03
C TYR A 3 1.71 -15.81 -4.09
N ALA A 4 0.87 -16.24 -3.16
CA ALA A 4 -0.54 -15.88 -3.15
C ALA A 4 -0.78 -14.36 -2.94
N ASP A 5 0.12 -13.69 -2.24
CA ASP A 5 0.18 -12.23 -2.10
C ASP A 5 0.39 -11.51 -3.45
N VAL A 6 1.22 -12.07 -4.35
CA VAL A 6 1.40 -11.53 -5.70
C VAL A 6 0.18 -11.79 -6.57
N MET A 7 -0.48 -12.95 -6.41
CA MET A 7 -1.73 -13.26 -7.12
C MET A 7 -2.86 -12.30 -6.72
N LEU A 8 -2.90 -11.83 -5.47
CA LEU A 8 -3.86 -10.82 -5.03
C LEU A 8 -3.72 -9.48 -5.77
N MET A 9 -2.54 -9.16 -6.26
CA MET A 9 -2.34 -7.97 -7.10
C MET A 9 -2.88 -8.13 -8.52
N GLN A 10 -3.24 -9.35 -8.92
CA GLN A 10 -3.83 -9.67 -10.20
C GLN A 10 -5.36 -9.81 -10.07
N ASN A 11 -6.00 -10.42 -11.06
CA ASN A 11 -7.42 -10.72 -10.97
C ASN A 11 -7.66 -11.94 -10.08
N TRP A 12 -8.04 -11.70 -8.83
CA TRP A 12 -8.31 -12.75 -7.84
C TRP A 12 -9.50 -13.65 -8.21
N ALA A 13 -10.44 -13.17 -9.05
CA ALA A 13 -11.57 -13.97 -9.52
C ALA A 13 -11.12 -15.25 -10.22
N HIS A 14 -10.03 -15.19 -11.01
CA HIS A 14 -9.47 -16.40 -11.65
C HIS A 14 -9.01 -17.46 -10.65
N VAL A 15 -8.49 -17.06 -9.49
CA VAL A 15 -8.12 -18.00 -8.43
C VAL A 15 -9.36 -18.64 -7.84
N SER A 16 -10.41 -17.87 -7.58
CA SER A 16 -11.69 -18.37 -7.09
C SER A 16 -12.32 -19.36 -8.06
N ASP A 17 -12.35 -19.03 -9.36
CA ASP A 17 -12.88 -19.90 -10.43
C ASP A 17 -12.13 -21.25 -10.50
N ILE A 18 -10.79 -21.22 -10.35
CA ILE A 18 -9.99 -22.46 -10.31
C ILE A 18 -10.39 -23.31 -9.09
N PHE A 19 -10.54 -22.70 -7.90
CA PHE A 19 -10.92 -23.45 -6.71
C PHE A 19 -12.33 -24.01 -6.77
N GLU A 20 -13.26 -23.34 -7.43
CA GLU A 20 -14.60 -23.85 -7.72
C GLU A 20 -14.54 -25.02 -8.71
N ALA A 21 -13.80 -24.88 -9.81
CA ALA A 21 -13.64 -25.93 -10.82
C ALA A 21 -13.00 -27.21 -10.27
N LEU A 22 -12.04 -27.08 -9.34
CA LEU A 22 -11.36 -28.23 -8.71
C LEU A 22 -12.29 -29.15 -7.90
N ASN A 23 -13.46 -28.69 -7.51
CA ASN A 23 -14.41 -29.48 -6.71
C ASN A 23 -15.61 -29.99 -7.52
N GLN A 24 -15.65 -29.72 -8.82
CA GLN A 24 -16.74 -30.14 -9.70
C GLN A 24 -16.42 -31.48 -10.34
N LEU A 25 -17.46 -32.29 -10.56
CA LEU A 25 -17.36 -33.48 -11.40
C LEU A 25 -17.34 -33.05 -12.85
N PRO A 26 -16.45 -33.63 -13.70
CA PRO A 26 -16.46 -33.37 -15.13
C PRO A 26 -17.82 -33.73 -15.76
N THR A 27 -18.38 -32.80 -16.51
CA THR A 27 -19.66 -33.01 -17.21
C THR A 27 -19.51 -33.89 -18.50
N GLN A 28 -18.29 -33.98 -19.01
CA GLN A 28 -17.96 -34.75 -20.20
C GLN A 28 -16.88 -35.78 -19.90
N GLN A 29 -17.12 -37.02 -20.34
CA GLN A 29 -16.11 -38.07 -20.31
C GLN A 29 -15.06 -37.77 -21.39
N ARG A 30 -13.83 -37.55 -20.97
CA ARG A 30 -12.66 -37.37 -21.86
C ARG A 30 -11.71 -38.54 -21.60
N ASP A 31 -11.93 -39.69 -22.28
CA ASP A 31 -11.11 -40.90 -22.21
C ASP A 31 -10.75 -41.34 -20.76
N THR A 32 -11.62 -41.03 -19.81
CA THR A 32 -11.42 -41.37 -18.42
C THR A 32 -12.04 -42.74 -18.13
N ASP A 33 -11.23 -43.68 -17.70
CA ASP A 33 -11.70 -44.95 -17.16
C ASP A 33 -12.26 -44.74 -15.75
N PHE A 34 -13.57 -44.66 -15.62
CA PHE A 34 -14.25 -44.42 -14.33
C PHE A 34 -13.98 -45.55 -13.32
N ALA A 35 -13.65 -46.76 -13.73
CA ALA A 35 -13.29 -47.86 -12.85
C ALA A 35 -11.99 -47.57 -12.08
N ARG A 36 -11.14 -46.69 -12.59
CA ARG A 36 -9.88 -46.26 -11.97
C ARG A 36 -10.04 -45.01 -11.10
N VAL A 37 -11.18 -44.31 -11.21
CA VAL A 37 -11.44 -43.12 -10.39
C VAL A 37 -11.85 -43.56 -8.97
N ARG A 38 -11.24 -42.96 -7.99
CA ARG A 38 -11.55 -43.29 -6.57
C ARG A 38 -12.99 -42.88 -6.24
N PRO A 39 -13.75 -43.72 -5.47
CA PRO A 39 -15.17 -43.52 -5.23
C PRO A 39 -15.52 -42.10 -4.70
N TRP A 40 -14.74 -41.54 -3.80
CA TRP A 40 -15.00 -40.21 -3.23
C TRP A 40 -14.93 -39.05 -4.24
N TYR A 41 -14.26 -39.23 -5.39
CA TYR A 41 -14.34 -38.27 -6.48
C TYR A 41 -15.69 -38.35 -7.20
N LEU A 42 -16.21 -39.53 -7.40
CA LEU A 42 -17.50 -39.78 -8.04
C LEU A 42 -18.66 -39.33 -7.12
N GLU A 43 -18.49 -39.44 -5.83
CA GLU A 43 -19.46 -39.01 -4.79
C GLU A 43 -19.43 -37.51 -4.50
N GLY A 44 -18.53 -36.74 -5.14
CA GLY A 44 -18.41 -35.28 -4.93
C GLY A 44 -17.68 -34.88 -3.63
N GLU A 45 -17.09 -35.86 -2.91
CA GLU A 45 -16.40 -35.65 -1.63
C GLU A 45 -14.93 -35.20 -1.79
N SER A 46 -14.45 -35.00 -3.01
CA SER A 46 -13.07 -34.64 -3.32
C SER A 46 -12.59 -33.40 -2.56
N ARG A 47 -13.46 -32.41 -2.39
CA ARG A 47 -13.13 -31.17 -1.63
C ARG A 47 -12.78 -31.43 -0.17
N ARG A 48 -13.33 -32.49 0.44
CA ARG A 48 -13.08 -32.86 1.85
C ARG A 48 -11.78 -33.59 2.05
N LEU A 49 -11.24 -34.19 0.98
CA LEU A 49 -10.00 -34.97 1.01
C LEU A 49 -8.84 -34.21 0.37
N ARG A 50 -9.12 -33.18 -0.42
CA ARG A 50 -8.09 -32.38 -1.09
C ARG A 50 -7.24 -31.63 -0.06
N GLN A 51 -5.92 -31.85 -0.11
CA GLN A 51 -4.96 -31.06 0.62
C GLN A 51 -4.63 -29.78 -0.17
N THR A 52 -4.66 -28.66 0.52
CA THR A 52 -4.36 -27.35 -0.07
C THR A 52 -3.35 -26.62 0.78
N ALA A 53 -2.21 -26.25 0.19
CA ALA A 53 -1.21 -25.38 0.81
C ALA A 53 -1.20 -24.03 0.10
N VAL A 54 -1.37 -22.95 0.87
CA VAL A 54 -1.32 -21.56 0.40
C VAL A 54 -0.14 -20.87 1.05
N LEU A 55 0.81 -20.38 0.25
CA LEU A 55 2.01 -19.69 0.69
C LEU A 55 1.95 -18.24 0.22
N ALA A 56 2.08 -17.31 1.16
CA ALA A 56 2.06 -15.88 0.92
C ALA A 56 3.09 -15.18 1.84
N ALA A 57 3.60 -14.04 1.42
CA ALA A 57 4.52 -13.24 2.25
C ALA A 57 3.81 -12.63 3.46
N HIS A 58 2.50 -12.46 3.40
CA HIS A 58 1.68 -11.90 4.47
C HIS A 58 0.23 -12.40 4.41
N PRO A 59 -0.49 -12.43 5.55
CA PRO A 59 -1.91 -12.73 5.56
C PRO A 59 -2.73 -11.62 4.89
N ALA A 60 -3.84 -12.04 4.28
CA ALA A 60 -4.83 -11.15 3.67
C ALA A 60 -6.24 -11.73 3.89
N ALA A 61 -7.26 -10.86 3.86
CA ALA A 61 -8.65 -11.26 4.07
C ALA A 61 -9.13 -12.26 3.02
N GLU A 62 -8.73 -12.05 1.76
CA GLU A 62 -9.08 -12.92 0.62
C GLU A 62 -8.48 -14.32 0.78
N LEU A 63 -7.25 -14.43 1.28
CA LEU A 63 -6.61 -15.73 1.57
C LEU A 63 -7.33 -16.45 2.70
N SER A 64 -7.72 -15.73 3.74
CA SER A 64 -8.51 -16.28 4.83
C SER A 64 -9.88 -16.77 4.32
N ALA A 65 -10.55 -15.97 3.49
CA ALA A 65 -11.83 -16.33 2.88
C ALA A 65 -11.71 -17.58 1.99
N LEU A 66 -10.64 -17.68 1.17
CA LEU A 66 -10.36 -18.86 0.35
C LEU A 66 -10.18 -20.11 1.21
N MET A 67 -9.41 -20.03 2.29
CA MET A 67 -9.19 -21.14 3.21
C MET A 67 -10.48 -21.56 3.94
N HIS A 68 -11.39 -20.62 4.20
CA HIS A 68 -12.66 -20.94 4.84
C HIS A 68 -13.70 -21.52 3.89
N ARG A 69 -13.80 -20.99 2.68
CA ARG A 69 -14.84 -21.36 1.70
C ARG A 69 -14.41 -22.44 0.73
N GLY A 70 -13.16 -22.35 0.24
CA GLY A 70 -12.64 -23.23 -0.81
C GLY A 70 -11.90 -24.47 -0.31
N CYS A 71 -11.55 -24.53 0.98
CA CYS A 71 -10.73 -25.59 1.56
C CYS A 71 -11.47 -26.25 2.74
N ALA A 72 -12.14 -27.37 2.46
CA ALA A 72 -12.98 -28.08 3.43
C ALA A 72 -12.40 -29.45 3.84
N ASN A 73 -11.07 -29.58 3.95
CA ASN A 73 -10.41 -30.83 4.32
C ASN A 73 -10.85 -31.31 5.72
N VAL A 74 -11.22 -32.60 5.83
CA VAL A 74 -11.69 -33.21 7.09
C VAL A 74 -10.61 -33.27 8.16
N ALA A 75 -9.33 -33.28 7.79
CA ALA A 75 -8.21 -33.26 8.75
C ALA A 75 -8.03 -31.88 9.42
N GLY A 76 -8.82 -30.89 9.02
CA GLY A 76 -8.76 -29.57 9.58
C GLY A 76 -7.88 -28.61 8.81
N ARG A 77 -7.53 -27.50 9.45
CA ARG A 77 -6.83 -26.37 8.86
C ARG A 77 -5.77 -25.84 9.81
N VAL A 78 -4.59 -25.58 9.28
CA VAL A 78 -3.50 -24.93 9.99
C VAL A 78 -3.26 -23.56 9.37
N VAL A 79 -3.22 -22.51 10.18
CA VAL A 79 -2.92 -21.14 9.76
C VAL A 79 -1.81 -20.62 10.67
N THR A 80 -0.74 -20.10 10.06
CA THR A 80 0.30 -19.37 10.80
C THR A 80 -0.13 -17.91 10.94
N THR A 81 -0.10 -17.40 12.16
CA THR A 81 -0.42 -15.98 12.45
C THR A 81 0.87 -15.28 12.87
N PRO A 82 1.51 -14.52 11.99
CA PRO A 82 2.73 -13.80 12.33
C PRO A 82 2.42 -12.64 13.27
N SER A 83 3.35 -12.37 14.20
CA SER A 83 3.39 -11.14 14.98
C SER A 83 4.39 -10.18 14.33
N TYR A 84 4.04 -8.90 14.26
CA TYR A 84 4.85 -7.85 13.64
C TYR A 84 5.30 -6.84 14.69
N GLU A 85 6.57 -6.48 14.65
CA GLU A 85 7.12 -5.36 15.44
C GLU A 85 6.75 -4.00 14.84
N GLY A 86 6.49 -3.98 13.53
CA GLY A 86 6.25 -2.77 12.75
C GLY A 86 7.52 -2.20 12.12
N CYS A 87 7.35 -1.17 11.31
CA CYS A 87 8.47 -0.55 10.59
C CYS A 87 8.61 0.96 10.86
N LEU A 88 7.85 1.53 11.79
CA LEU A 88 7.90 2.96 12.10
C LEU A 88 9.29 3.42 12.56
N GLY A 89 10.01 2.59 13.30
CA GLY A 89 11.37 2.87 13.75
C GLY A 89 12.43 2.92 12.64
N HIS A 90 12.09 2.52 11.41
CA HIS A 90 12.97 2.65 10.23
C HIS A 90 12.72 3.97 9.47
N ALA A 91 11.81 4.81 9.95
CA ALA A 91 11.61 6.14 9.40
C ALA A 91 12.83 7.03 9.69
N PRO A 92 13.12 8.01 8.83
CA PRO A 92 14.12 9.03 9.13
C PRO A 92 13.81 9.75 10.43
N GLN A 93 14.86 10.10 11.19
CA GLN A 93 14.70 10.85 12.45
C GLN A 93 14.04 12.21 12.20
N GLY A 94 13.11 12.58 13.07
CA GLY A 94 12.39 13.84 12.95
C GLY A 94 11.23 13.86 11.95
N LEU A 95 10.98 12.77 11.21
CA LEU A 95 9.84 12.69 10.31
C LEU A 95 8.54 12.47 11.08
N ARG A 96 7.62 13.41 10.98
CA ARG A 96 6.30 13.32 11.60
C ARG A 96 5.38 12.42 10.75
N GLN A 97 4.87 11.35 11.35
CA GLN A 97 3.99 10.37 10.69
C GLN A 97 2.60 10.45 11.34
N LEU A 98 1.63 10.95 10.60
CA LEU A 98 0.25 11.14 11.03
C LEU A 98 -0.64 10.03 10.43
N PHE A 99 -1.27 9.22 11.28
CA PHE A 99 -2.23 8.20 10.89
C PHE A 99 -3.64 8.70 11.19
N LEU A 100 -4.45 8.87 10.14
CA LEU A 100 -5.81 9.38 10.21
C LEU A 100 -6.79 8.23 10.09
N ARG A 101 -7.57 8.00 11.14
CA ARG A 101 -8.59 6.96 11.16
C ARG A 101 -9.90 7.51 10.62
N PHE A 102 -10.55 6.75 9.75
CA PHE A 102 -11.93 6.97 9.35
C PHE A 102 -12.78 5.72 9.62
N GLU A 103 -14.09 5.89 9.65
CA GLU A 103 -15.03 4.79 9.87
C GLU A 103 -15.64 4.34 8.54
N ALA A 104 -15.69 3.03 8.35
CA ALA A 104 -16.44 2.38 7.28
C ALA A 104 -17.40 1.37 7.93
N ALA A 105 -18.64 1.38 7.53
CA ALA A 105 -19.67 0.53 8.13
C ALA A 105 -19.44 -0.94 7.77
N ASP A 106 -19.08 -1.19 6.52
CA ASP A 106 -18.87 -2.51 5.96
C ASP A 106 -17.87 -2.49 4.79
N PRO A 107 -17.40 -3.65 4.31
CA PRO A 107 -16.46 -3.72 3.20
C PRO A 107 -16.99 -3.17 1.86
N THR A 108 -18.29 -3.11 1.66
CA THR A 108 -18.89 -2.61 0.40
C THR A 108 -18.88 -1.09 0.32
N THR A 109 -18.99 -0.42 1.46
CA THR A 109 -19.00 1.05 1.60
C THR A 109 -17.59 1.62 1.87
N GLU A 110 -16.60 0.76 2.14
CA GLU A 110 -15.24 1.16 2.51
C GLU A 110 -14.60 2.11 1.49
N ALA A 111 -14.71 1.78 0.21
CA ALA A 111 -14.07 2.56 -0.85
C ALA A 111 -14.65 3.98 -0.97
N ASP A 112 -15.96 4.14 -0.75
CA ASP A 112 -16.63 5.45 -0.77
C ASP A 112 -16.30 6.25 0.48
N ALA A 113 -16.34 5.62 1.66
CA ALA A 113 -15.97 6.24 2.93
C ALA A 113 -14.51 6.71 2.92
N ARG A 114 -13.59 5.95 2.33
CA ARG A 114 -12.18 6.29 2.19
C ARG A 114 -11.99 7.50 1.26
N LEU A 115 -12.67 7.52 0.12
CA LEU A 115 -12.59 8.65 -0.81
C LEU A 115 -13.13 9.92 -0.15
N GLU A 116 -14.21 9.83 0.60
CA GLU A 116 -14.76 10.95 1.34
C GLU A 116 -13.82 11.43 2.46
N ALA A 117 -13.22 10.50 3.21
CA ALA A 117 -12.20 10.84 4.20
C ALA A 117 -10.96 11.48 3.56
N PHE A 118 -10.54 11.02 2.38
CA PHE A 118 -9.48 11.65 1.61
C PHE A 118 -9.86 13.09 1.24
N ARG A 119 -11.05 13.29 0.64
CA ARG A 119 -11.55 14.58 0.18
C ARG A 119 -11.69 15.60 1.31
N THR A 120 -12.20 15.16 2.46
CA THR A 120 -12.55 16.07 3.56
C THR A 120 -11.41 16.30 4.56
N ARG A 121 -10.50 15.35 4.72
CA ARG A 121 -9.48 15.41 5.78
C ARG A 121 -8.05 15.49 5.24
N LEU A 122 -7.69 14.64 4.25
CA LEU A 122 -6.31 14.57 3.79
C LEU A 122 -6.03 15.59 2.68
N LEU A 123 -6.88 15.69 1.67
CA LEU A 123 -6.69 16.61 0.54
C LEU A 123 -6.58 18.09 0.98
N PRO A 124 -7.43 18.63 1.86
CA PRO A 124 -7.29 20.02 2.32
C PRO A 124 -5.94 20.28 3.00
N SER A 125 -5.47 19.33 3.81
CA SER A 125 -4.15 19.44 4.46
C SER A 125 -3.01 19.47 3.44
N LEU A 126 -3.11 18.66 2.37
CA LEU A 126 -2.13 18.65 1.28
C LEU A 126 -2.16 19.95 0.50
N LEU A 127 -3.34 20.47 0.16
CA LEU A 127 -3.49 21.76 -0.53
C LEU A 127 -2.91 22.91 0.29
N THR A 128 -3.16 22.93 1.59
CA THR A 128 -2.58 23.91 2.51
C THR A 128 -1.05 23.80 2.56
N ALA A 129 -0.51 22.60 2.66
CA ALA A 129 0.94 22.38 2.64
C ALA A 129 1.57 22.82 1.31
N MET A 130 0.93 22.57 0.18
CA MET A 130 1.38 23.01 -1.14
C MET A 130 1.32 24.54 -1.30
N ALA A 131 0.34 25.21 -0.69
CA ALA A 131 0.16 26.67 -0.78
C ALA A 131 1.09 27.44 0.18
N SER A 132 1.39 26.89 1.36
CA SER A 132 2.16 27.57 2.41
C SER A 132 3.67 27.54 2.23
N SER A 133 4.18 26.70 1.34
CA SER A 133 5.63 26.52 1.17
C SER A 133 6.21 27.56 0.22
N VAL A 134 6.99 28.47 0.75
CA VAL A 134 7.90 29.34 -0.02
C VAL A 134 8.98 28.43 -0.63
N GLY A 135 8.76 28.00 -1.89
CA GLY A 135 9.62 27.04 -2.59
C GLY A 135 9.07 25.61 -2.56
N SER A 136 7.97 25.42 -3.29
CA SER A 136 7.42 24.12 -3.80
C SER A 136 7.60 22.89 -2.89
N ALA A 137 6.69 22.70 -1.93
CA ALA A 137 6.57 21.43 -1.23
C ALA A 137 5.87 20.40 -2.13
N GLN A 138 6.66 19.65 -2.90
CA GLN A 138 6.11 18.57 -3.69
C GLN A 138 5.61 17.45 -2.79
N THR A 139 4.44 16.95 -3.11
CA THR A 139 3.80 15.85 -2.40
C THR A 139 3.74 14.61 -3.27
N MET A 140 4.08 13.46 -2.71
CA MET A 140 3.80 12.16 -3.30
C MET A 140 2.54 11.60 -2.67
N LEU A 141 1.53 11.31 -3.49
CA LEU A 141 0.31 10.61 -3.08
C LEU A 141 0.39 9.16 -3.54
N PHE A 142 0.57 8.26 -2.59
CA PHE A 142 0.68 6.83 -2.84
C PHE A 142 -0.66 6.14 -2.67
N VAL A 143 -1.10 5.43 -3.71
CA VAL A 143 -2.40 4.74 -3.75
C VAL A 143 -2.19 3.26 -4.07
N PRO A 144 -2.40 2.35 -3.11
CA PRO A 144 -2.14 0.92 -3.31
C PRO A 144 -3.00 0.26 -4.37
N ARG A 145 -4.31 0.54 -4.40
CA ARG A 145 -5.25 -0.14 -5.30
C ARG A 145 -5.49 0.68 -6.57
N TYR A 146 -5.52 0.01 -7.73
CA TYR A 146 -5.70 0.69 -9.01
C TYR A 146 -7.08 1.37 -9.16
N PHE A 147 -8.16 0.73 -8.68
CA PHE A 147 -9.48 1.36 -8.75
C PHE A 147 -9.56 2.63 -7.88
N ASP A 148 -8.95 2.62 -6.71
CA ASP A 148 -8.83 3.81 -5.86
C ASP A 148 -7.99 4.89 -6.55
N PHE A 149 -6.91 4.50 -7.24
CA PHE A 149 -6.11 5.43 -8.06
C PHE A 149 -6.95 6.12 -9.13
N VAL A 150 -7.81 5.38 -9.84
CA VAL A 150 -8.69 5.97 -10.85
C VAL A 150 -9.66 6.97 -10.22
N ARG A 151 -10.28 6.61 -9.10
CA ARG A 151 -11.22 7.49 -8.36
C ARG A 151 -10.54 8.75 -7.82
N VAL A 152 -9.39 8.60 -7.19
CA VAL A 152 -8.58 9.73 -6.68
C VAL A 152 -8.15 10.63 -7.84
N ARG A 153 -7.73 10.06 -8.97
CA ARG A 153 -7.37 10.81 -10.16
C ARG A 153 -8.55 11.65 -10.68
N GLN A 154 -9.76 11.08 -10.73
CA GLN A 154 -10.96 11.82 -11.14
C GLN A 154 -11.31 12.94 -10.17
N LEU A 155 -11.18 12.68 -8.87
CA LEU A 155 -11.40 13.69 -7.84
C LEU A 155 -10.41 14.86 -8.00
N LEU A 156 -9.11 14.59 -8.19
CA LEU A 156 -8.09 15.63 -8.37
C LEU A 156 -8.35 16.48 -9.61
N ILE A 157 -8.86 15.88 -10.68
CA ILE A 157 -9.28 16.61 -11.90
C ILE A 157 -10.50 17.49 -11.60
N ALA A 158 -11.49 16.98 -10.87
CA ALA A 158 -12.70 17.73 -10.53
C ALA A 158 -12.41 18.92 -9.60
N GLU A 159 -11.42 18.81 -8.72
CA GLU A 159 -10.97 19.86 -7.79
C GLU A 159 -9.88 20.77 -8.41
N ASP A 160 -9.60 20.64 -9.72
CA ASP A 160 -8.60 21.40 -10.49
C ASP A 160 -7.19 21.41 -9.85
N VAL A 161 -6.81 20.29 -9.23
CA VAL A 161 -5.48 20.11 -8.60
C VAL A 161 -4.47 19.71 -9.67
N PRO A 162 -3.38 20.44 -9.88
CA PRO A 162 -2.35 20.05 -10.86
C PRO A 162 -1.53 18.87 -10.33
N PHE A 163 -1.44 17.80 -11.12
CA PHE A 163 -0.67 16.60 -10.78
C PHE A 163 -0.10 15.88 -12.00
N VAL A 164 0.90 15.05 -11.74
CA VAL A 164 1.36 14.01 -12.68
C VAL A 164 1.09 12.64 -12.05
N ALA A 165 0.90 11.62 -12.89
CA ALA A 165 0.57 10.28 -12.44
C ALA A 165 1.53 9.24 -13.01
N VAL A 166 1.92 8.28 -12.17
CA VAL A 166 2.71 7.10 -12.54
C VAL A 166 2.00 5.86 -12.02
N SER A 167 1.59 5.01 -12.94
CA SER A 167 0.95 3.73 -12.67
C SER A 167 1.69 2.60 -13.38
N GLU A 168 1.28 1.36 -13.17
CA GLU A 168 1.78 0.18 -13.88
C GLU A 168 1.59 0.26 -15.40
N TYR A 169 0.62 1.06 -15.86
CA TYR A 169 0.33 1.28 -17.29
C TYR A 169 1.13 2.44 -17.90
N SER A 170 1.88 3.18 -17.08
CA SER A 170 2.71 4.28 -17.57
C SER A 170 3.89 3.76 -18.39
N THR A 171 4.13 4.38 -19.55
CA THR A 171 5.32 4.09 -20.32
C THR A 171 6.59 4.59 -19.62
N PRO A 172 7.78 4.04 -19.92
CA PRO A 172 9.03 4.54 -19.35
C PRO A 172 9.27 6.04 -19.57
N GLN A 173 8.84 6.55 -20.71
CA GLN A 173 8.93 8.00 -21.03
C GLN A 173 7.99 8.83 -20.14
N GLN A 174 6.75 8.41 -19.95
CA GLN A 174 5.80 9.08 -19.06
C GLN A 174 6.32 9.10 -17.61
N ALA A 175 6.82 7.95 -17.11
CA ALA A 175 7.38 7.87 -15.78
C ALA A 175 8.64 8.76 -15.62
N SER A 176 9.48 8.85 -16.64
CA SER A 176 10.65 9.74 -16.64
C SER A 176 10.26 11.22 -16.63
N ARG A 177 9.28 11.61 -17.45
CA ARG A 177 8.74 12.99 -17.48
C ARG A 177 8.12 13.37 -16.12
N ALA A 178 7.32 12.48 -15.53
CA ALA A 178 6.69 12.72 -14.23
C ALA A 178 7.74 12.93 -13.13
N ARG A 179 8.82 12.12 -13.13
CA ARG A 179 9.94 12.31 -12.19
C ARG A 179 10.62 13.66 -12.37
N THR A 180 10.91 14.03 -13.62
CA THR A 180 11.56 15.30 -13.92
C THR A 180 10.68 16.49 -13.52
N ALA A 181 9.39 16.44 -13.79
CA ALA A 181 8.43 17.47 -13.40
C ALA A 181 8.34 17.63 -11.87
N LEU A 182 8.34 16.49 -11.12
CA LEU A 182 8.39 16.55 -9.67
C LEU A 182 9.71 17.15 -9.17
N GLN A 183 10.86 16.69 -9.67
CA GLN A 183 12.19 17.17 -9.27
C GLN A 183 12.40 18.66 -9.53
N LYS A 184 11.86 19.15 -10.65
CA LYS A 184 11.96 20.58 -11.03
C LYS A 184 10.88 21.45 -10.41
N ALA A 185 10.02 20.87 -9.55
CA ALA A 185 8.88 21.56 -8.96
C ALA A 185 7.90 22.17 -10.00
N GLU A 186 7.84 21.59 -11.19
CA GLU A 186 6.87 22.00 -12.24
C GLU A 186 5.43 21.62 -11.87
N VAL A 187 5.29 20.59 -11.02
CA VAL A 187 4.00 20.12 -10.48
C VAL A 187 4.08 19.86 -8.98
N PRO A 188 3.05 20.22 -8.21
CA PRO A 188 3.06 20.07 -6.77
C PRO A 188 2.76 18.64 -6.30
N LEU A 189 2.11 17.80 -7.13
CA LEU A 189 1.60 16.49 -6.74
C LEU A 189 1.99 15.39 -7.73
N LEU A 190 2.53 14.29 -7.20
CA LEU A 190 2.73 13.04 -7.93
C LEU A 190 1.77 11.98 -7.39
N LEU A 191 0.88 11.48 -8.22
CA LEU A 191 0.01 10.34 -7.93
C LEU A 191 0.70 9.04 -8.36
N TYR A 192 0.93 8.11 -7.40
CA TYR A 192 1.77 6.92 -7.60
C TYR A 192 1.10 5.64 -7.09
N THR A 193 1.10 4.56 -7.92
CA THR A 193 0.49 3.28 -7.54
C THR A 193 1.47 2.30 -6.92
N GLU A 194 0.96 1.41 -6.04
CA GLU A 194 1.75 0.34 -5.44
C GLU A 194 2.26 -0.67 -6.47
N ARG A 195 1.47 -1.00 -7.50
CA ARG A 195 1.91 -1.92 -8.56
C ARG A 195 3.06 -1.34 -9.38
N ALA A 196 3.04 -0.05 -9.69
CA ALA A 196 4.18 0.61 -10.32
C ALA A 196 5.42 0.55 -9.43
N HIS A 197 5.25 0.73 -8.13
CA HIS A 197 6.34 0.59 -7.16
C HIS A 197 6.87 -0.84 -7.07
N PHE A 198 5.99 -1.82 -7.01
CA PHE A 198 6.35 -3.25 -6.95
C PHE A 198 7.20 -3.69 -8.16
N PHE A 199 6.77 -3.36 -9.38
CA PHE A 199 7.43 -3.83 -10.60
C PHE A 199 8.64 -2.99 -11.01
N ARG A 200 8.65 -1.69 -10.73
CA ARG A 200 9.63 -0.75 -11.27
C ARG A 200 10.52 -0.12 -10.21
N ARG A 201 10.09 -0.04 -8.97
CA ARG A 201 10.80 0.62 -7.85
C ARG A 201 11.42 1.95 -8.27
N HIS A 202 10.60 2.82 -8.86
CA HIS A 202 11.06 4.12 -9.30
C HIS A 202 11.65 4.91 -8.13
N ARG A 203 12.82 5.48 -8.33
CA ARG A 203 13.38 6.48 -7.40
C ARG A 203 12.74 7.82 -7.74
N LEU A 204 11.90 8.31 -6.85
CA LEU A 204 11.12 9.53 -6.98
C LEU A 204 11.69 10.56 -6.01
N ALA A 205 12.77 11.23 -6.40
CA ALA A 205 13.35 12.31 -5.60
C ALA A 205 12.58 13.62 -5.85
N GLY A 206 12.55 14.50 -4.85
CA GLY A 206 11.94 15.82 -4.94
C GLY A 206 10.70 16.01 -4.08
N ALA A 207 10.04 14.93 -3.61
CA ALA A 207 8.93 15.04 -2.69
C ALA A 207 9.40 15.33 -1.26
N ARG A 208 8.75 16.28 -0.58
CA ARG A 208 8.92 16.59 0.85
C ARG A 208 7.82 15.99 1.72
N HIS A 209 6.64 15.81 1.14
CA HIS A 209 5.50 15.25 1.84
C HIS A 209 5.07 13.93 1.18
N LEU A 210 4.67 12.98 2.02
CA LEU A 210 4.09 11.72 1.60
C LEU A 210 2.65 11.63 2.10
N ALA A 211 1.71 11.46 1.20
CA ALA A 211 0.35 11.08 1.53
C ALA A 211 0.12 9.63 1.12
N VAL A 212 -0.39 8.82 2.02
CA VAL A 212 -0.67 7.41 1.78
C VAL A 212 -2.17 7.20 1.89
N TYR A 213 -2.80 6.89 0.77
CA TYR A 213 -4.26 6.77 0.68
C TYR A 213 -4.82 5.58 1.46
N SER A 214 -4.06 4.49 1.52
CA SER A 214 -4.32 3.33 2.38
C SER A 214 -3.00 2.63 2.72
N PRO A 215 -2.93 1.87 3.83
CA PRO A 215 -1.70 1.17 4.19
C PRO A 215 -1.24 0.24 3.05
N PRO A 216 0.06 0.27 2.66
CA PRO A 216 0.58 -0.57 1.60
C PRO A 216 0.58 -2.05 1.98
N SER A 217 0.50 -2.92 0.97
CA SER A 217 0.51 -4.37 1.16
C SER A 217 1.81 -4.88 1.76
N TYR A 218 2.93 -4.22 1.46
CA TYR A 218 4.25 -4.56 1.99
C TYR A 218 4.81 -3.41 2.83
N ALA A 219 5.17 -3.69 4.09
CA ALA A 219 5.76 -2.70 4.99
C ALA A 219 7.01 -2.01 4.40
N ARG A 220 7.84 -2.77 3.67
CA ARG A 220 9.04 -2.24 2.99
C ARG A 220 8.73 -1.11 2.01
N PHE A 221 7.56 -1.08 1.38
CA PHE A 221 7.20 0.01 0.46
C PHE A 221 7.01 1.32 1.22
N TYR A 222 6.43 1.23 2.41
CA TYR A 222 6.31 2.40 3.27
C TYR A 222 7.70 2.98 3.63
N THR A 223 8.62 2.13 4.07
CA THR A 223 9.99 2.57 4.41
C THR A 223 10.76 3.06 3.17
N ASP A 224 10.63 2.38 2.02
CA ASP A 224 11.24 2.81 0.77
C ASP A 224 10.75 4.22 0.35
N LEU A 225 9.45 4.52 0.53
CA LEU A 225 8.89 5.83 0.21
C LEU A 225 9.36 6.91 1.18
N LEU A 226 9.40 6.63 2.48
CA LEU A 226 9.91 7.57 3.49
C LEU A 226 11.39 7.93 3.25
N GLN A 227 12.21 6.94 2.89
CA GLN A 227 13.62 7.17 2.55
C GLN A 227 13.81 8.02 1.28
N GLN A 228 12.83 8.08 0.40
CA GLN A 228 12.87 8.96 -0.78
C GLN A 228 12.67 10.43 -0.42
N LEU A 229 11.89 10.72 0.64
CA LEU A 229 11.72 12.08 1.16
C LEU A 229 13.06 12.66 1.68
N THR A 230 13.79 11.89 2.45
CA THR A 230 15.09 12.31 3.04
C THR A 230 16.16 12.56 1.98
N ARG A 231 16.14 11.81 0.88
CA ARG A 231 17.08 12.01 -0.24
C ARG A 231 16.83 13.31 -0.98
N ALA A 232 15.62 13.81 -0.99
CA ALA A 232 15.28 15.10 -1.57
C ALA A 232 15.91 16.25 -0.79
N GLU A 233 15.96 16.15 0.53
CA GLU A 233 16.60 17.16 1.40
C GLU A 233 18.12 17.23 1.17
N ALA A 234 18.78 16.06 1.04
CA ALA A 234 20.21 15.99 0.78
C ALA A 234 20.60 16.55 -0.60
N ALA A 235 19.72 16.41 -1.60
CA ALA A 235 19.97 16.87 -2.97
C ALA A 235 19.80 18.38 -3.14
N THR A 236 18.90 19.02 -2.36
CA THR A 236 18.67 20.47 -2.40
C THR A 236 19.69 21.26 -1.58
N GLY A 237 20.38 20.62 -0.60
CA GLY A 237 21.44 21.23 0.20
C GLY A 237 22.82 21.26 -0.45
N GLY A 238 23.02 20.64 -1.63
CA GLY A 238 24.32 20.43 -2.27
C GLY A 238 24.70 21.37 -3.42
N GLY A 239 24.06 22.53 -3.57
CA GLY A 239 24.33 23.47 -4.65
C GLY A 239 25.05 24.74 -4.20
N GLY A 240 26.35 24.69 -3.89
CA GLY A 240 27.12 25.89 -3.62
C GLY A 240 28.60 25.65 -3.30
N GLY A 241 29.46 25.62 -4.34
CA GLY A 241 30.80 26.20 -4.37
C GLY A 241 31.89 25.71 -3.42
N GLY A 242 32.92 25.18 -4.03
CA GLY A 242 34.18 24.69 -3.52
C GLY A 242 34.96 25.54 -2.52
N GLY A 243 35.86 24.83 -1.81
CA GLY A 243 37.08 25.38 -1.22
C GLY A 243 37.27 25.15 0.27
N GLY A 244 38.06 24.14 0.62
CA GLY A 244 39.15 24.23 1.61
C GLY A 244 38.80 24.28 3.09
N GLY A 245 39.31 23.26 3.82
CA GLY A 245 39.86 23.48 5.16
C GLY A 245 39.06 22.93 6.35
N GLY A 246 39.67 21.96 6.99
CA GLY A 246 39.28 21.19 8.15
C GLY A 246 38.71 21.95 9.35
N GLY A 247 37.92 21.26 10.10
CA GLY A 247 37.46 21.67 11.39
C GLY A 247 36.14 20.99 11.75
N ALA A 248 36.21 19.91 12.54
CA ALA A 248 35.05 19.34 13.17
C ALA A 248 34.38 20.41 14.05
N ARG A 249 33.25 20.94 13.64
CA ARG A 249 32.33 21.68 14.50
C ARG A 249 31.02 20.94 14.54
N ALA A 250 30.64 20.52 15.76
CA ALA A 250 29.31 20.12 16.09
C ALA A 250 28.33 21.20 15.58
N ALA A 251 27.53 20.87 14.58
CA ALA A 251 26.47 21.73 14.10
C ALA A 251 25.38 21.74 15.15
N ALA A 252 25.21 22.89 15.80
CA ALA A 252 24.09 23.25 16.59
C ALA A 252 22.83 23.15 15.73
N ASP A 253 21.79 22.60 16.33
CA ASP A 253 20.41 22.58 15.92
C ASP A 253 19.94 24.00 15.58
N ASP A 254 19.93 24.34 14.32
CA ASP A 254 19.34 25.59 13.84
C ASP A 254 18.04 25.25 13.12
N GLY A 255 16.93 25.46 13.86
CA GLY A 255 15.56 25.05 13.58
C GLY A 255 14.93 25.71 12.36
N GLY A 256 15.39 25.36 11.18
CA GLY A 256 14.88 25.86 9.90
C GLY A 256 14.63 24.77 8.83
N GLY A 257 14.66 23.49 9.19
CA GLY A 257 14.33 22.40 8.29
C GLY A 257 12.83 22.39 7.97
N ALA A 258 12.43 22.60 6.71
CA ALA A 258 11.05 22.41 6.28
C ALA A 258 10.58 21.01 6.67
N ASP A 259 9.62 20.92 7.62
CA ASP A 259 9.12 19.68 8.22
C ASP A 259 8.61 18.72 7.14
N SER A 260 9.38 17.68 6.84
CA SER A 260 8.89 16.57 6.04
C SER A 260 7.80 15.85 6.83
N THR A 261 6.66 15.61 6.20
CA THR A 261 5.51 14.95 6.84
C THR A 261 5.02 13.77 6.04
N CYS A 262 4.56 12.77 6.76
CA CYS A 262 3.83 11.64 6.17
C CYS A 262 2.45 11.56 6.79
N ALA A 263 1.40 11.50 5.96
CA ALA A 263 0.03 11.30 6.41
C ALA A 263 -0.59 10.06 5.75
N LEU A 264 -1.24 9.20 6.55
CA LEU A 264 -1.81 7.93 6.11
C LEU A 264 -3.25 7.80 6.58
N LEU A 265 -4.16 7.40 5.66
CA LEU A 265 -5.55 7.07 5.97
C LEU A 265 -5.68 5.57 6.26
N PHE A 266 -6.44 5.23 7.31
CA PHE A 266 -6.75 3.84 7.64
C PHE A 266 -8.13 3.69 8.28
N CYS A 267 -8.69 2.47 8.21
CA CYS A 267 -9.90 2.08 8.90
C CYS A 267 -9.77 0.68 9.52
N LYS A 268 -10.81 0.17 10.17
CA LYS A 268 -10.82 -1.17 10.78
C LYS A 268 -10.57 -2.30 9.79
N LEU A 269 -10.92 -2.12 8.53
CA LEU A 269 -10.71 -3.12 7.48
C LEU A 269 -9.25 -3.23 7.02
N ASP A 270 -8.41 -2.26 7.37
CA ASP A 270 -6.97 -2.28 7.07
C ASP A 270 -6.14 -3.02 8.14
N ALA A 271 -6.73 -3.85 8.98
CA ALA A 271 -6.05 -4.47 10.11
C ALA A 271 -4.74 -5.18 9.73
N TYR A 272 -4.74 -6.01 8.68
CA TYR A 272 -3.56 -6.76 8.25
C TYR A 272 -2.41 -5.86 7.75
N PRO A 273 -2.62 -4.92 6.82
CA PRO A 273 -1.54 -4.04 6.39
C PRO A 273 -1.11 -3.07 7.50
N LEU A 274 -2.03 -2.59 8.34
CA LEU A 274 -1.70 -1.70 9.45
C LEU A 274 -0.77 -2.39 10.47
N GLN A 275 -1.04 -3.66 10.84
CA GLN A 275 -0.18 -4.44 11.73
C GLN A 275 1.27 -4.52 11.23
N ARG A 276 1.47 -4.64 9.94
CA ARG A 276 2.81 -4.69 9.35
C ARG A 276 3.56 -3.36 9.46
N LEU A 277 2.84 -2.23 9.47
CA LEU A 277 3.42 -0.90 9.59
C LEU A 277 3.74 -0.53 11.03
N VAL A 278 2.74 -0.63 11.90
CA VAL A 278 2.85 -0.09 13.27
C VAL A 278 3.17 -1.15 14.34
N GLY A 279 3.12 -2.43 13.97
CA GLY A 279 3.23 -3.57 14.88
C GLY A 279 1.87 -4.11 15.33
N THR A 280 1.83 -5.38 15.69
CA THR A 280 0.58 -6.09 16.02
C THR A 280 -0.17 -5.46 17.20
N GLU A 281 0.54 -5.18 18.30
CA GLU A 281 -0.07 -4.62 19.50
C GLU A 281 -0.55 -3.18 19.33
N ARG A 282 0.25 -2.35 18.65
CA ARG A 282 -0.13 -0.95 18.36
C ARG A 282 -1.34 -0.90 17.44
N ALA A 283 -1.35 -1.72 16.38
CA ALA A 283 -2.48 -1.82 15.46
C ALA A 283 -3.77 -2.20 16.20
N ALA A 284 -3.72 -3.19 17.10
CA ALA A 284 -4.87 -3.61 17.90
C ALA A 284 -5.43 -2.43 18.72
N ARG A 285 -4.57 -1.65 19.38
CA ARG A 285 -4.98 -0.44 20.14
C ARG A 285 -5.58 0.64 19.23
N MET A 286 -4.94 0.91 18.08
CA MET A 286 -5.41 1.92 17.11
C MET A 286 -6.78 1.55 16.50
N LEU A 287 -7.03 0.26 16.31
CA LEU A 287 -8.29 -0.24 15.74
C LEU A 287 -9.43 -0.34 16.76
N SER A 288 -9.12 -0.64 18.03
CA SER A 288 -10.11 -0.74 19.11
C SER A 288 -10.46 0.60 19.76
N GLY A 289 -9.54 1.57 19.74
CA GLY A 289 -9.73 2.90 20.31
C GLY A 289 -10.75 3.72 19.54
N SER A 290 -11.13 4.88 20.09
CA SER A 290 -12.01 5.88 19.46
C SER A 290 -11.24 7.07 18.88
N GLU A 291 -9.92 7.11 19.03
CA GLU A 291 -9.11 8.24 18.59
C GLU A 291 -9.11 8.38 17.07
N PRO A 292 -9.31 9.61 16.54
CA PRO A 292 -9.40 9.85 15.11
C PRO A 292 -8.02 9.99 14.44
N CYS A 293 -6.95 10.20 15.22
CA CYS A 293 -5.60 10.36 14.68
C CYS A 293 -4.52 9.88 15.66
N PHE A 294 -3.39 9.47 15.11
CA PHE A 294 -2.21 9.02 15.87
C PHE A 294 -0.97 9.64 15.24
N LEU A 295 -0.09 10.19 16.07
CA LEU A 295 1.15 10.81 15.64
C LEU A 295 2.35 9.99 16.13
N PHE A 296 3.28 9.71 15.21
CA PHE A 296 4.55 9.07 15.48
C PHE A 296 5.70 9.95 14.97
N SER A 297 6.79 9.98 15.69
CA SER A 297 8.02 10.73 15.36
C SER A 297 9.25 9.87 15.59
#